data_ebb1460077f30915e992c0fb473a1263
#
_entry.id   ebb1460077f30915e992c0fb473a1263
#
_cell.length_a   1.000
_cell.length_b   1.000
_cell.length_c   1.000
_cell.angle_alpha   90.00
_cell.angle_beta   90.00
_cell.angle_gamma   90.00
#
_symmetry.space_group_name_H-M   'P 1'
#
loop_
_entity.id
_entity.type
_entity.pdbx_description
1 polymer ?
#
loop_
_entity_poly.entity_id
_entity_poly.type
_entity_poly.pdbx_seq_one_letter_code
_entity_poly.pdbx_strand_id
1 'polypeptide(L)' 'MLREETGISIIQICEWNDKSMGILYDNYYRALVSYGCQFVERELAEDIVQELFSVLWEQRPLFKSFPQLTSYLYRTVH' A
#
# COMPACT_ATOMS: atom_id res chain seq x y z
N MET A 1 5.99 1.69 -8.37
CA MET A 1 6.32 1.62 -6.95
C MET A 1 6.95 2.94 -6.49
N LEU A 2 6.59 3.41 -5.31
CA LEU A 2 7.08 4.70 -4.82
C LEU A 2 8.55 4.66 -4.41
N ARG A 3 9.27 5.73 -4.77
CA ARG A 3 10.66 5.95 -4.41
C ARG A 3 10.85 7.44 -4.14
N GLU A 4 11.87 7.79 -3.39
CA GLU A 4 12.18 9.20 -3.12
C GLU A 4 12.46 9.98 -4.40
N GLU A 5 12.96 9.32 -5.43
CA GLU A 5 13.25 9.92 -6.73
C GLU A 5 12.01 10.48 -7.44
N THR A 6 10.82 10.07 -7.03
CA THR A 6 9.57 10.58 -7.61
C THR A 6 9.19 11.96 -7.08
N GLY A 7 9.95 12.50 -6.14
CA GLY A 7 9.66 13.78 -5.51
C GLY A 7 8.67 13.70 -4.36
N ILE A 8 8.23 12.49 -4.00
CA ILE A 8 7.31 12.25 -2.89
C ILE A 8 8.10 11.69 -1.73
N SER A 9 8.00 12.30 -0.55
CA SER A 9 8.70 11.81 0.64
C SER A 9 7.83 10.85 1.43
N ILE A 10 8.46 9.97 2.21
CA ILE A 10 7.74 9.07 3.10
C ILE A 10 6.95 9.85 4.16
N ILE A 11 7.42 11.03 4.53
CA ILE A 11 6.72 11.89 5.48
C ILE A 11 5.36 12.31 4.91
N GLN A 12 5.30 12.65 3.62
CA GLN A 12 4.04 13.01 2.96
C GLN A 12 3.05 11.85 2.95
N ILE A 13 3.52 10.64 2.74
CA ILE A 13 2.67 9.45 2.79
C ILE A 13 2.12 9.26 4.21
N CYS A 14 2.94 9.43 5.22
CA CYS A 14 2.55 9.22 6.62
C CYS A 14 1.66 10.32 7.18
N GLU A 15 1.30 11.32 6.38
CA GLU A 15 0.27 12.28 6.76
C GLU A 15 -1.13 11.67 6.75
N TRP A 16 -1.31 10.57 6.04
CA TRP A 16 -2.55 9.79 5.96
C TRP A 16 -3.78 10.66 5.71
N ASN A 17 -3.71 11.43 4.62
CA ASN A 17 -4.84 12.21 4.13
C ASN A 17 -5.31 11.63 2.78
N ASP A 18 -6.36 12.22 2.19
CA ASP A 18 -6.90 11.73 0.92
C ASP A 18 -5.85 11.69 -0.17
N LYS A 19 -4.96 12.68 -0.20
CA LYS A 19 -3.91 12.74 -1.20
C LYS A 19 -2.92 11.59 -1.06
N SER A 20 -2.45 11.31 0.17
CA SER A 20 -1.51 10.22 0.39
C SER A 20 -2.14 8.86 0.12
N MET A 21 -3.41 8.68 0.48
CA MET A 21 -4.12 7.44 0.18
C MET A 21 -4.27 7.23 -1.32
N GLY A 22 -4.57 8.30 -2.07
CA GLY A 22 -4.66 8.24 -3.52
C GLY A 22 -3.35 7.86 -4.17
N ILE A 23 -2.24 8.41 -3.67
CA ILE A 23 -0.91 8.10 -4.16
C ILE A 23 -0.57 6.62 -3.92
N LEU A 24 -0.85 6.12 -2.72
CA LEU A 24 -0.61 4.71 -2.40
C LEU A 24 -1.47 3.80 -3.27
N TYR A 25 -2.74 4.12 -3.42
CA TYR A 25 -3.66 3.33 -4.23
C TYR A 25 -3.17 3.25 -5.67
N ASP A 26 -2.82 4.40 -6.26
CA ASP A 26 -2.37 4.46 -7.66
C ASP A 26 -1.08 3.70 -7.89
N ASN A 27 -0.20 3.65 -6.91
CA ASN A 27 1.13 3.04 -7.06
C ASN A 27 1.18 1.57 -6.66
N TYR A 28 0.26 1.10 -5.81
CA TYR A 28 0.37 -0.23 -5.23
C TYR A 28 -0.81 -1.16 -5.48
N TYR A 29 -2.01 -0.63 -5.71
CA TYR A 29 -3.20 -1.48 -5.76
C TYR A 29 -3.07 -2.62 -6.77
N ARG A 30 -2.75 -2.30 -8.01
CA ARG A 30 -2.65 -3.31 -9.07
C ARG A 30 -1.56 -4.33 -8.80
N ALA A 31 -0.40 -3.86 -8.34
CA ALA A 31 0.72 -4.74 -8.04
C ALA A 31 0.38 -5.69 -6.89
N LEU A 32 -0.28 -5.17 -5.84
CA LEU A 32 -0.67 -5.99 -4.69
C LEU A 32 -1.73 -7.02 -5.06
N VAL A 33 -2.71 -6.65 -5.88
CA VAL A 33 -3.72 -7.61 -6.36
C VAL A 33 -3.05 -8.69 -7.20
N SER A 34 -2.16 -8.32 -8.11
CA SER A 34 -1.42 -9.30 -8.93
C SER A 34 -0.60 -10.25 -8.08
N TYR A 35 0.04 -9.72 -7.05
CA TYR A 35 0.79 -10.54 -6.10
C TYR A 35 -0.13 -11.50 -5.35
N GLY A 36 -1.26 -11.02 -4.87
CA GLY A 36 -2.24 -11.84 -4.17
C GLY A 36 -2.82 -12.95 -5.04
N CYS A 37 -2.93 -12.72 -6.34
CA CYS A 37 -3.44 -13.72 -7.28
C CYS A 37 -2.54 -14.95 -7.41
N GLN A 38 -1.33 -14.91 -6.88
CA GLN A 38 -0.45 -16.08 -6.83
C GLN A 38 -0.88 -17.07 -5.75
N PHE A 39 -1.71 -16.63 -4.81
CA PHE A 39 -2.11 -17.43 -3.65
C PHE A 39 -3.60 -17.73 -3.59
N VAL A 40 -4.43 -16.82 -4.12
CA VAL A 40 -5.89 -16.92 -4.08
C VAL A 40 -6.47 -16.41 -5.39
N GLU A 41 -7.76 -16.64 -5.61
CA GLU A 41 -8.44 -16.12 -6.80
C GLU A 41 -8.50 -14.60 -6.77
N ARG A 42 -8.69 -14.00 -7.95
CA ARG A 42 -8.61 -12.55 -8.11
C ARG A 42 -9.62 -11.79 -7.23
N GLU A 43 -10.84 -12.26 -7.16
CA GLU A 43 -11.87 -11.60 -6.37
C GLU A 43 -11.48 -11.52 -4.90
N LEU A 44 -10.96 -12.61 -4.36
CA LEU A 44 -10.48 -12.64 -2.99
C LEU A 44 -9.22 -11.76 -2.82
N ALA A 45 -8.33 -11.77 -3.80
CA ALA A 45 -7.14 -10.90 -3.76
C ALA A 45 -7.54 -9.42 -3.70
N GLU A 46 -8.54 -9.02 -4.48
CA GLU A 46 -9.04 -7.64 -4.45
C GLU A 46 -9.63 -7.29 -3.08
N ASP A 47 -10.39 -8.20 -2.49
CA ASP A 47 -10.96 -7.98 -1.16
C ASP A 47 -9.88 -7.81 -0.10
N ILE A 48 -8.83 -8.64 -0.16
CA ILE A 48 -7.72 -8.57 0.78
C ILE A 48 -7.00 -7.22 0.66
N VAL A 49 -6.74 -6.76 -0.56
CA VAL A 49 -6.04 -5.51 -0.77
C VAL A 49 -6.90 -4.32 -0.35
N GLN A 50 -8.20 -4.34 -0.61
CA GLN A 50 -9.10 -3.30 -0.16
C GLN A 50 -9.14 -3.23 1.37
N GLU A 51 -9.18 -4.36 2.05
CA GLU A 51 -9.13 -4.41 3.50
C GLU A 51 -7.81 -3.85 4.03
N LEU A 52 -6.71 -4.14 3.37
CA LEU A 52 -5.40 -3.59 3.73
C LEU A 52 -5.43 -2.05 3.71
N PHE A 53 -5.98 -1.46 2.66
CA PHE A 53 -6.05 0.00 2.58
C PHE A 53 -6.97 0.59 3.66
N SER A 54 -8.05 -0.10 4.00
CA SER A 54 -8.93 0.32 5.10
C SER A 54 -8.18 0.32 6.43
N VAL A 55 -7.39 -0.71 6.69
CA VAL A 55 -6.59 -0.81 7.91
C VAL A 55 -5.54 0.30 7.96
N LEU A 56 -4.89 0.59 6.84
CA LEU A 56 -3.93 1.68 6.78
C LEU A 56 -4.58 3.02 7.13
N TRP A 57 -5.77 3.27 6.61
CA TRP A 57 -6.50 4.50 6.91
C TRP A 57 -6.83 4.62 8.39
N GLU A 58 -7.24 3.52 9.01
CA GLU A 58 -7.59 3.53 10.43
C GLU A 58 -6.38 3.65 11.35
N GLN A 59 -5.33 2.87 11.08
CA GLN A 59 -4.19 2.77 11.98
C GLN A 59 -3.13 3.84 11.76
N ARG A 60 -3.05 4.39 10.56
CA ARG A 60 -2.12 5.47 10.22
C ARG A 60 -0.68 5.17 10.67
N PRO A 61 -0.11 4.03 10.27
CA PRO A 61 1.22 3.66 10.75
C PRO A 61 2.30 4.63 10.25
N LEU A 62 3.36 4.78 11.04
CA LEU A 62 4.48 5.63 10.68
C LEU A 62 5.60 4.77 10.10
N PHE A 63 5.94 5.02 8.84
CA PHE A 63 7.04 4.35 8.17
C PHE A 63 8.24 5.29 8.09
N LYS A 64 9.44 4.72 8.21
CA LYS A 64 10.69 5.48 8.14
C LYS A 64 11.24 5.57 6.73
N SER A 65 10.83 4.65 5.85
CA SER A 65 11.35 4.59 4.49
C SER A 65 10.35 3.89 3.58
N PHE A 66 10.49 4.10 2.25
CA PHE A 66 9.68 3.38 1.28
C PHE A 66 9.92 1.86 1.30
N PRO A 67 11.15 1.36 1.46
CA PRO A 67 11.33 -0.09 1.62
C PRO A 67 10.56 -0.68 2.79
N GLN A 68 10.48 0.03 3.92
CA GLN A 68 9.70 -0.43 5.07
C GLN A 68 8.21 -0.49 4.73
N LEU A 69 7.68 0.54 4.10
CA LEU A 69 6.29 0.59 3.64
C LEU A 69 5.99 -0.57 2.69
N THR A 70 6.82 -0.73 1.67
CA THR A 70 6.64 -1.77 0.65
C THR A 70 6.65 -3.17 1.28
N SER A 71 7.59 -3.43 2.17
CA SER A 71 7.68 -4.72 2.88
C SER A 71 6.42 -4.99 3.70
N TYR A 72 5.91 -3.97 4.38
CA TYR A 72 4.68 -4.08 5.16
C TYR A 72 3.49 -4.46 4.26
N LEU A 73 3.34 -3.77 3.13
CA LEU A 73 2.22 -4.00 2.23
C LEU A 73 2.22 -5.43 1.68
N TYR A 74 3.36 -5.89 1.17
CA TYR A 74 3.45 -7.23 0.59
C TYR A 74 3.33 -8.33 1.64
N ARG A 75 3.84 -8.11 2.83
CA ARG A 75 3.74 -9.08 3.92
C ARG A 75 2.28 -9.26 4.37
N THR A 76 1.52 -8.18 4.36
CA THR A 76 0.12 -8.22 4.78
C THR A 76 -0.75 -8.95 3.77
N VAL A 77 -0.44 -8.84 2.48
CA VAL A 77 -1.19 -9.53 1.42
C VAL A 77 -0.86 -11.03 1.39
N HIS A 78 0.38 -11.38 1.69
CA HIS A 78 0.81 -12.76 1.74
C HIS A 78 0.12 -13.51 2.89
#